data_71910f4f9ca991d69da6274d7ca193e0
#
_entry.id   71910f4f9ca991d69da6274d7ca193e0
#
_cell.length_a   1.000
_cell.length_b   1.000
_cell.length_c   1.000
_cell.angle_alpha   90.00
_cell.angle_beta   90.00
_cell.angle_gamma   90.00
#
_symmetry.space_group_name_H-M   'P 1'
#
loop_
_entity.id
_entity.type
_entity.pdbx_description
1 polymer ?
#
loop_
_entity_poly.entity_id
_entity_poly.type
_entity_poly.pdbx_seq_one_letter_code
_entity_poly.pdbx_strand_id
1 'polypeptide(L)'
;DALAGRGRGVAVINPRVTSARTLATYAKQGVRGLRINLYSPLREKAPLTNRFSDIAGIAHELNWHIEVIAPLSTLSENATLLEKSPVPVVIDHYGVYGGLDPVQPESRILLKLLEMPHVWIKLSAPYRVSADPLATKPDPAWLAAILAAAPDRCVWGSDWPHTPPHNEQFGSNVLGVYRSLRYETVVDGFMAAVGSAELTEPMLADNPARLYEF
;
A
#
# COMPACT_ATOMS: atom_id res chain seq x y z
N ASP A 1 8.52 -0.82 24.76
CA ASP A 1 8.02 -1.61 23.63
C ASP A 1 6.65 -2.21 23.96
N ALA A 2 5.57 -1.44 23.69
CA ALA A 2 4.19 -1.85 24.01
C ALA A 2 3.72 -3.07 23.18
N LEU A 3 4.32 -3.33 22.03
CA LEU A 3 3.94 -4.43 21.15
C LEU A 3 4.75 -5.71 21.37
N ALA A 4 5.79 -5.66 22.22
CA ALA A 4 6.63 -6.83 22.55
C ALA A 4 7.08 -7.63 21.30
N GLY A 5 7.55 -6.95 20.26
CA GLY A 5 8.00 -7.55 19.01
C GLY A 5 6.90 -7.94 18.01
N ARG A 6 5.62 -7.78 18.35
CA ARG A 6 4.47 -8.14 17.48
C ARG A 6 4.14 -7.07 16.42
N GLY A 7 4.82 -5.95 16.42
CA GLY A 7 4.62 -4.87 15.45
C GLY A 7 5.73 -4.80 14.43
N ARG A 8 5.37 -4.41 13.21
CA ARG A 8 6.32 -4.04 12.15
C ARG A 8 6.00 -2.64 11.66
N GLY A 9 7.05 -1.89 11.33
CA GLY A 9 6.93 -0.52 10.88
C GLY A 9 7.27 -0.35 9.42
N VAL A 10 6.61 0.63 8.78
CA VAL A 10 7.01 1.16 7.48
C VAL A 10 7.28 2.65 7.66
N ALA A 11 8.48 3.10 7.31
CA ALA A 11 8.92 4.46 7.57
C ALA A 11 8.92 5.32 6.30
N VAL A 12 8.57 6.60 6.46
CA VAL A 12 8.84 7.62 5.44
C VAL A 12 10.15 8.30 5.80
N ILE A 13 11.09 8.32 4.87
CA ILE A 13 12.41 8.93 5.07
C ILE A 13 12.73 9.95 3.97
N ASN A 14 13.64 10.86 4.29
CA ASN A 14 14.36 11.60 3.28
C ASN A 14 15.74 10.97 3.09
N PRO A 15 16.00 10.28 1.96
CA PRO A 15 17.23 9.52 1.74
C PRO A 15 18.51 10.38 1.82
N ARG A 16 18.39 11.69 1.58
CA ARG A 16 19.54 12.61 1.57
C ARG A 16 20.01 13.03 2.96
N VAL A 17 19.14 12.92 3.98
CA VAL A 17 19.45 13.39 5.35
C VAL A 17 19.27 12.32 6.42
N THR A 18 18.63 11.20 6.09
CA THR A 18 18.46 10.10 7.05
C THR A 18 19.77 9.33 7.20
N SER A 19 20.34 9.35 8.40
CA SER A 19 21.63 8.72 8.66
C SER A 19 21.52 7.20 8.76
N ALA A 20 22.63 6.49 8.49
CA ALA A 20 22.74 5.04 8.70
C ALA A 20 22.43 4.66 10.16
N ARG A 21 22.83 5.50 11.14
CA ARG A 21 22.49 5.29 12.56
C ARG A 21 20.98 5.32 12.82
N THR A 22 20.26 6.23 12.18
CA THR A 22 18.79 6.31 12.25
C THR A 22 18.15 5.06 11.67
N LEU A 23 18.61 4.62 10.49
CA LEU A 23 18.13 3.40 9.85
C LEU A 23 18.38 2.15 10.70
N ALA A 24 19.58 2.02 11.31
CA ALA A 24 19.88 0.94 12.24
C ALA A 24 18.98 0.96 13.48
N THR A 25 18.59 2.15 13.96
CA THR A 25 17.62 2.28 15.05
C THR A 25 16.23 1.80 14.61
N TYR A 26 15.77 2.19 13.43
CA TYR A 26 14.51 1.73 12.85
C TYR A 26 14.47 0.21 12.70
N ALA A 27 15.55 -0.39 12.18
CA ALA A 27 15.65 -1.85 12.06
C ALA A 27 15.47 -2.56 13.41
N LYS A 28 16.12 -2.06 14.47
CA LYS A 28 15.98 -2.58 15.84
C LYS A 28 14.56 -2.41 16.41
N GLN A 29 13.84 -1.37 15.98
CA GLN A 29 12.46 -1.10 16.37
C GLN A 29 11.43 -1.90 15.56
N GLY A 30 11.86 -2.74 14.61
CA GLY A 30 10.97 -3.58 13.82
C GLY A 30 10.49 -2.94 12.52
N VAL A 31 11.13 -1.86 12.04
CA VAL A 31 10.84 -1.35 10.68
C VAL A 31 11.35 -2.37 9.65
N ARG A 32 10.49 -2.66 8.66
CA ARG A 32 10.75 -3.62 7.57
C ARG A 32 10.45 -3.06 6.19
N GLY A 33 10.06 -1.80 6.10
CA GLY A 33 9.76 -1.17 4.82
C GLY A 33 9.95 0.33 4.83
N LEU A 34 10.07 0.88 3.63
CA LEU A 34 10.08 2.32 3.36
C LEU A 34 8.87 2.70 2.52
N ARG A 35 8.30 3.89 2.75
CA ARG A 35 7.11 4.33 2.01
C ARG A 35 7.41 5.52 1.13
N ILE A 36 6.94 5.46 -0.11
CA ILE A 36 6.86 6.56 -1.04
C ILE A 36 5.41 6.98 -1.16
N ASN A 37 5.09 8.19 -0.71
CA ASN A 37 3.73 8.72 -0.77
C ASN A 37 3.68 9.87 -1.80
N LEU A 38 3.02 9.62 -2.93
CA LEU A 38 2.82 10.59 -4.00
C LEU A 38 1.38 11.13 -4.04
N TYR A 39 0.57 10.75 -3.07
CA TYR A 39 -0.84 11.12 -3.03
C TYR A 39 -1.16 12.20 -1.99
N SER A 40 -0.46 12.26 -0.87
CA SER A 40 -0.71 13.24 0.18
C SER A 40 -0.44 14.67 -0.29
N PRO A 41 -1.22 15.69 0.13
CA PRO A 41 -0.91 17.10 -0.10
C PRO A 41 0.43 17.52 0.53
N LEU A 42 0.92 16.77 1.52
CA LEU A 42 2.26 16.93 2.09
C LEU A 42 3.35 16.21 1.28
N ARG A 43 2.99 15.67 0.13
CA ARG A 43 3.95 14.99 -0.76
C ARG A 43 5.07 15.94 -1.22
N GLU A 44 6.25 15.41 -1.30
CA GLU A 44 7.30 16.05 -2.07
C GLU A 44 6.94 16.05 -3.56
N LYS A 45 7.11 17.18 -4.23
CA LYS A 45 6.79 17.33 -5.66
C LYS A 45 7.77 16.62 -6.60
N ALA A 46 8.68 15.78 -6.08
CA ALA A 46 9.65 15.06 -6.89
C ALA A 46 8.99 13.88 -7.63
N PRO A 47 9.35 13.64 -8.91
CA PRO A 47 8.91 12.47 -9.65
C PRO A 47 9.26 11.16 -8.92
N LEU A 48 8.45 10.11 -9.12
CA LEU A 48 8.70 8.79 -8.53
C LEU A 48 10.08 8.27 -8.89
N THR A 49 10.50 8.43 -10.15
CA THR A 49 11.80 7.98 -10.66
C THR A 49 12.97 8.46 -9.82
N ASN A 50 12.99 9.72 -9.41
CA ASN A 50 14.12 10.30 -8.67
C ASN A 50 14.19 9.81 -7.22
N ARG A 51 13.05 9.44 -6.63
CA ARG A 51 12.97 8.97 -5.25
C ARG A 51 13.12 7.45 -5.14
N PHE A 52 12.58 6.75 -6.12
CA PHE A 52 12.54 5.30 -6.08
C PHE A 52 13.94 4.70 -6.06
N SER A 53 14.85 5.17 -6.91
CA SER A 53 16.22 4.65 -6.97
C SER A 53 16.98 4.82 -5.65
N ASP A 54 16.90 6.03 -5.05
CA ASP A 54 17.57 6.29 -3.76
C ASP A 54 17.00 5.43 -2.64
N ILE A 55 15.66 5.31 -2.58
CA ILE A 55 14.96 4.51 -1.57
C ILE A 55 15.17 3.02 -1.80
N ALA A 56 15.18 2.56 -3.06
CA ALA A 56 15.39 1.16 -3.41
C ALA A 56 16.80 0.68 -3.05
N GLY A 57 17.81 1.53 -3.21
CA GLY A 57 19.17 1.24 -2.75
C GLY A 57 19.22 0.99 -1.23
N ILE A 58 18.63 1.90 -0.44
CA ILE A 58 18.56 1.77 1.02
C ILE A 58 17.75 0.53 1.43
N ALA A 59 16.60 0.31 0.81
CA ALA A 59 15.74 -0.83 1.10
C ALA A 59 16.45 -2.16 0.78
N HIS A 60 17.20 -2.21 -0.33
CA HIS A 60 17.98 -3.39 -0.71
C HIS A 60 19.08 -3.72 0.31
N GLU A 61 19.86 -2.73 0.75
CA GLU A 61 20.89 -2.91 1.78
C GLU A 61 20.34 -3.42 3.12
N LEU A 62 19.10 -3.07 3.44
CA LEU A 62 18.44 -3.42 4.71
C LEU A 62 17.52 -4.65 4.59
N ASN A 63 17.38 -5.23 3.42
CA ASN A 63 16.41 -6.29 3.11
C ASN A 63 14.96 -5.87 3.44
N TRP A 64 14.60 -4.63 3.12
CA TRP A 64 13.27 -4.08 3.35
C TRP A 64 12.48 -3.99 2.05
N HIS A 65 11.15 -3.97 2.16
CA HIS A 65 10.26 -3.69 1.04
C HIS A 65 10.01 -2.18 0.86
N ILE A 66 9.42 -1.79 -0.28
CA ILE A 66 8.96 -0.43 -0.52
C ILE A 66 7.44 -0.44 -0.65
N GLU A 67 6.74 0.40 0.12
CA GLU A 67 5.32 0.70 -0.11
C GLU A 67 5.16 1.92 -1.00
N VAL A 68 4.27 1.86 -1.97
CA VAL A 68 3.97 2.98 -2.88
C VAL A 68 2.50 3.35 -2.80
N ILE A 69 2.24 4.61 -2.44
CA ILE A 69 0.91 5.23 -2.54
C ILE A 69 0.96 6.25 -3.68
N ALA A 70 0.27 5.97 -4.78
CA ALA A 70 0.25 6.84 -5.95
C ALA A 70 -1.07 6.69 -6.72
N PRO A 71 -1.49 7.72 -7.50
CA PRO A 71 -2.54 7.56 -8.48
C PRO A 71 -2.22 6.47 -9.51
N LEU A 72 -3.25 5.81 -10.06
CA LEU A 72 -3.09 4.75 -11.07
C LEU A 72 -2.27 5.22 -12.28
N SER A 73 -2.51 6.44 -12.76
CA SER A 73 -1.74 7.03 -13.85
C SER A 73 -0.23 7.06 -13.55
N THR A 74 0.13 7.48 -12.33
CA THR A 74 1.54 7.50 -11.89
C THR A 74 2.13 6.10 -11.80
N LEU A 75 1.39 5.11 -11.31
CA LEU A 75 1.84 3.71 -11.26
C LEU A 75 2.04 3.17 -12.69
N SER A 76 1.09 3.43 -13.58
CA SER A 76 1.12 3.02 -14.98
C SER A 76 2.30 3.64 -15.74
N GLU A 77 2.52 4.94 -15.61
CA GLU A 77 3.64 5.65 -16.22
C GLU A 77 5.00 5.14 -15.75
N ASN A 78 5.07 4.61 -14.53
CA ASN A 78 6.30 4.11 -13.91
C ASN A 78 6.34 2.59 -13.79
N ALA A 79 5.49 1.85 -14.48
CA ALA A 79 5.40 0.40 -14.38
C ALA A 79 6.75 -0.30 -14.61
N THR A 80 7.50 0.11 -15.64
CA THR A 80 8.83 -0.45 -15.92
C THR A 80 9.83 -0.24 -14.79
N LEU A 81 9.73 0.87 -14.06
CA LEU A 81 10.57 1.13 -12.87
C LEU A 81 10.22 0.18 -11.74
N LEU A 82 8.94 -0.03 -11.49
CA LEU A 82 8.44 -0.94 -10.45
C LEU A 82 8.72 -2.40 -10.80
N GLU A 83 8.56 -2.77 -12.07
CA GLU A 83 8.89 -4.11 -12.60
C GLU A 83 10.37 -4.50 -12.38
N LYS A 84 11.28 -3.53 -12.48
CA LYS A 84 12.71 -3.73 -12.29
C LYS A 84 13.20 -3.49 -10.85
N SER A 85 12.30 -3.39 -9.89
CA SER A 85 12.68 -3.16 -8.50
C SER A 85 13.57 -4.28 -7.97
N PRO A 86 14.69 -3.94 -7.30
CA PRO A 86 15.55 -4.94 -6.65
C PRO A 86 14.99 -5.47 -5.33
N VAL A 87 13.87 -4.91 -4.85
CA VAL A 87 13.23 -5.25 -3.58
C VAL A 87 11.72 -5.44 -3.78
N PRO A 88 11.02 -6.13 -2.86
CA PRO A 88 9.57 -6.22 -2.92
C PRO A 88 8.92 -4.83 -2.93
N VAL A 89 7.91 -4.65 -3.79
CA VAL A 89 7.11 -3.43 -3.89
C VAL A 89 5.69 -3.74 -3.48
N VAL A 90 5.16 -2.99 -2.54
CA VAL A 90 3.77 -3.09 -2.07
C VAL A 90 2.99 -1.90 -2.59
N ILE A 91 1.97 -2.14 -3.40
CA ILE A 91 1.08 -1.11 -3.89
C ILE A 91 -0.09 -0.97 -2.91
N ASP A 92 -0.27 0.22 -2.35
CA ASP A 92 -1.29 0.48 -1.33
C ASP A 92 -2.70 0.63 -1.92
N HIS A 93 -3.71 0.35 -1.10
CA HIS A 93 -5.13 0.70 -1.29
C HIS A 93 -5.70 0.25 -2.64
N TYR A 94 -5.64 -1.05 -2.93
CA TYR A 94 -6.12 -1.62 -4.22
C TYR A 94 -5.46 -1.01 -5.46
N GLY A 95 -4.33 -0.30 -5.30
CA GLY A 95 -3.56 0.31 -6.38
C GLY A 95 -4.09 1.63 -6.90
N VAL A 96 -5.15 2.22 -6.32
CA VAL A 96 -5.81 3.37 -6.92
C VAL A 96 -6.57 4.26 -5.95
N TYR A 97 -6.76 5.48 -6.42
CA TYR A 97 -7.71 6.46 -5.90
C TYR A 97 -8.75 6.80 -6.99
N GLY A 98 -10.00 6.40 -6.77
CA GLY A 98 -11.13 6.56 -7.68
C GLY A 98 -11.59 5.23 -8.30
N GLY A 99 -12.80 5.22 -8.83
CA GLY A 99 -13.42 4.03 -9.40
C GLY A 99 -12.55 3.34 -10.47
N LEU A 100 -12.51 2.02 -10.43
CA LEU A 100 -11.70 1.19 -11.32
C LEU A 100 -12.57 0.27 -12.16
N ASP A 101 -12.22 0.24 -13.43
CA ASP A 101 -12.69 -0.77 -14.36
C ASP A 101 -11.48 -1.62 -14.80
N PRO A 102 -11.48 -2.96 -14.57
CA PRO A 102 -10.37 -3.85 -14.92
C PRO A 102 -9.99 -3.83 -16.40
N VAL A 103 -10.89 -3.40 -17.29
CA VAL A 103 -10.63 -3.37 -18.73
C VAL A 103 -9.95 -2.10 -19.22
N GLN A 104 -9.83 -1.08 -18.38
CA GLN A 104 -9.12 0.14 -18.75
C GLN A 104 -7.61 -0.11 -18.95
N PRO A 105 -6.95 0.65 -19.85
CA PRO A 105 -5.52 0.44 -20.15
C PRO A 105 -4.62 0.51 -18.92
N GLU A 106 -4.79 1.52 -18.08
CA GLU A 106 -3.99 1.73 -16.86
C GLU A 106 -4.22 0.60 -15.85
N SER A 107 -5.46 0.13 -15.72
CA SER A 107 -5.81 -1.00 -14.85
C SER A 107 -5.13 -2.29 -15.31
N ARG A 108 -5.11 -2.54 -16.64
CA ARG A 108 -4.40 -3.70 -17.21
C ARG A 108 -2.90 -3.65 -16.98
N ILE A 109 -2.28 -2.46 -17.05
CA ILE A 109 -0.86 -2.29 -16.74
C ILE A 109 -0.59 -2.65 -15.27
N LEU A 110 -1.44 -2.18 -14.34
CA LEU A 110 -1.31 -2.54 -12.93
C LEU A 110 -1.50 -4.04 -12.70
N LEU A 111 -2.50 -4.67 -13.31
CA LEU A 111 -2.73 -6.11 -13.18
C LEU A 111 -1.53 -6.90 -13.70
N LYS A 112 -0.97 -6.51 -14.85
CA LYS A 112 0.27 -7.11 -15.38
C LYS A 112 1.47 -6.93 -14.44
N LEU A 113 1.58 -5.76 -13.81
CA LEU A 113 2.62 -5.51 -12.82
C LEU A 113 2.46 -6.43 -11.58
N LEU A 114 1.23 -6.73 -11.16
CA LEU A 114 0.94 -7.65 -10.06
C LEU A 114 1.29 -9.11 -10.37
N GLU A 115 1.46 -9.49 -11.64
CA GLU A 115 1.97 -10.82 -12.01
C GLU A 115 3.44 -11.00 -11.65
N MET A 116 4.20 -9.90 -11.44
CA MET A 116 5.61 -9.98 -11.06
C MET A 116 5.78 -10.54 -9.64
N PRO A 117 6.73 -11.47 -9.42
CA PRO A 117 6.85 -12.20 -8.14
C PRO A 117 7.22 -11.32 -6.94
N HIS A 118 7.77 -10.14 -7.16
CA HIS A 118 8.17 -9.18 -6.12
C HIS A 118 7.14 -8.06 -5.91
N VAL A 119 6.04 -8.03 -6.68
CA VAL A 119 5.01 -6.99 -6.56
C VAL A 119 3.83 -7.51 -5.76
N TRP A 120 3.51 -6.79 -4.72
CA TRP A 120 2.44 -7.05 -3.76
C TRP A 120 1.38 -5.99 -3.82
N ILE A 121 0.19 -6.27 -3.32
CA ILE A 121 -0.88 -5.29 -3.19
C ILE A 121 -1.51 -5.34 -1.81
N LYS A 122 -1.79 -4.16 -1.25
CA LYS A 122 -2.50 -4.04 0.01
C LYS A 122 -3.99 -3.82 -0.25
N LEU A 123 -4.80 -4.78 0.19
CA LEU A 123 -6.25 -4.73 0.16
C LEU A 123 -6.74 -3.93 1.37
N SER A 124 -6.72 -2.61 1.24
CA SER A 124 -7.05 -1.68 2.33
C SER A 124 -7.79 -0.46 1.82
N ALA A 125 -8.57 0.19 2.69
CA ALA A 125 -9.25 1.44 2.36
C ALA A 125 -10.15 1.36 1.10
N PRO A 126 -11.12 0.45 1.01
CA PRO A 126 -11.99 0.34 -0.17
C PRO A 126 -12.73 1.64 -0.49
N TYR A 127 -12.98 2.49 0.51
CA TYR A 127 -13.55 3.82 0.33
C TYR A 127 -12.66 4.81 -0.47
N ARG A 128 -11.37 4.49 -0.69
CA ARG A 128 -10.48 5.31 -1.53
C ARG A 128 -10.61 5.00 -3.01
N VAL A 129 -11.18 3.85 -3.33
CA VAL A 129 -11.38 3.34 -4.69
C VAL A 129 -12.88 3.21 -5.04
N SER A 130 -13.74 3.75 -4.21
CA SER A 130 -15.20 3.76 -4.36
C SER A 130 -15.74 5.18 -4.46
N ALA A 131 -16.87 5.33 -5.14
CA ALA A 131 -17.66 6.57 -5.09
C ALA A 131 -18.31 6.79 -3.71
N ASP A 132 -18.53 5.71 -2.94
CA ASP A 132 -19.00 5.81 -1.55
C ASP A 132 -17.80 6.08 -0.63
N PRO A 133 -17.75 7.24 0.05
CA PRO A 133 -16.67 7.59 0.97
C PRO A 133 -16.62 6.74 2.25
N LEU A 134 -17.62 5.91 2.50
CA LEU A 134 -17.72 5.00 3.63
C LEU A 134 -17.75 3.52 3.19
N ALA A 135 -17.43 3.22 1.94
CA ALA A 135 -17.39 1.86 1.44
C ALA A 135 -16.48 0.97 2.30
N THR A 136 -17.00 -0.18 2.70
CA THR A 136 -16.26 -1.23 3.43
C THR A 136 -15.90 -2.42 2.54
N LYS A 137 -16.43 -2.46 1.32
CA LYS A 137 -16.16 -3.48 0.30
C LYS A 137 -15.56 -2.84 -0.94
N PRO A 138 -14.56 -3.48 -1.57
CA PRO A 138 -14.07 -3.06 -2.88
C PRO A 138 -15.09 -3.41 -3.98
N ASP A 139 -14.87 -2.86 -5.17
CA ASP A 139 -15.56 -3.33 -6.38
C ASP A 139 -15.27 -4.82 -6.61
N PRO A 140 -16.31 -5.68 -6.81
CA PRO A 140 -16.12 -7.12 -6.93
C PRO A 140 -15.31 -7.54 -8.17
N ALA A 141 -15.47 -6.84 -9.30
CA ALA A 141 -14.74 -7.17 -10.53
C ALA A 141 -13.26 -6.82 -10.39
N TRP A 142 -12.96 -5.68 -9.74
CA TRP A 142 -11.59 -5.28 -9.46
C TRP A 142 -10.90 -6.21 -8.46
N LEU A 143 -11.59 -6.58 -7.37
CA LEU A 143 -11.07 -7.57 -6.42
C LEU A 143 -10.78 -8.90 -7.10
N ALA A 144 -11.70 -9.42 -7.91
CA ALA A 144 -11.50 -10.67 -8.63
C ALA A 144 -10.29 -10.60 -9.58
N ALA A 145 -10.10 -9.48 -10.29
CA ALA A 145 -8.95 -9.28 -11.17
C ALA A 145 -7.62 -9.24 -10.39
N ILE A 146 -7.57 -8.58 -9.24
CA ILE A 146 -6.39 -8.58 -8.36
C ILE A 146 -6.08 -9.99 -7.87
N LEU A 147 -7.08 -10.71 -7.36
CA LEU A 147 -6.88 -12.07 -6.83
C LEU A 147 -6.43 -13.05 -7.91
N ALA A 148 -6.86 -12.86 -9.16
CA ALA A 148 -6.38 -13.65 -10.30
C ALA A 148 -4.91 -13.34 -10.65
N ALA A 149 -4.49 -12.06 -10.55
CA ALA A 149 -3.13 -11.64 -10.89
C ALA A 149 -2.10 -11.96 -9.80
N ALA A 150 -2.48 -11.85 -8.51
CA ALA A 150 -1.57 -11.99 -7.38
C ALA A 150 -2.19 -12.73 -6.19
N PRO A 151 -2.63 -14.00 -6.33
CA PRO A 151 -3.37 -14.71 -5.29
C PRO A 151 -2.59 -14.88 -3.98
N ASP A 152 -1.27 -14.97 -4.05
CA ASP A 152 -0.35 -15.20 -2.94
C ASP A 152 0.41 -13.93 -2.48
N ARG A 153 0.12 -12.77 -3.07
CA ARG A 153 0.80 -11.50 -2.78
C ARG A 153 -0.17 -10.37 -2.43
N CYS A 154 -1.32 -10.73 -1.91
CA CYS A 154 -2.25 -9.79 -1.30
C CYS A 154 -2.06 -9.76 0.22
N VAL A 155 -2.03 -8.57 0.80
CA VAL A 155 -2.06 -8.37 2.25
C VAL A 155 -3.24 -7.47 2.61
N TRP A 156 -3.95 -7.79 3.69
CA TRP A 156 -5.04 -6.94 4.14
C TRP A 156 -4.55 -5.84 5.11
N GLY A 157 -5.26 -4.73 5.15
CA GLY A 157 -5.03 -3.65 6.12
C GLY A 157 -6.29 -2.84 6.38
N SER A 158 -6.51 -2.45 7.62
CA SER A 158 -7.69 -1.65 8.01
C SER A 158 -7.66 -0.21 7.52
N ASP A 159 -6.50 0.35 7.21
CA ASP A 159 -6.26 1.79 7.02
C ASP A 159 -6.70 2.65 8.23
N TRP A 160 -6.70 2.05 9.44
CA TRP A 160 -6.96 2.83 10.65
C TRP A 160 -5.94 3.98 10.78
N PRO A 161 -6.35 5.20 11.15
CA PRO A 161 -7.64 5.62 11.69
C PRO A 161 -8.65 6.13 10.64
N HIS A 162 -8.62 5.65 9.41
CA HIS A 162 -9.56 6.00 8.33
C HIS A 162 -9.54 7.49 7.99
N THR A 163 -8.36 7.97 7.59
CA THR A 163 -8.14 9.40 7.30
C THR A 163 -9.09 9.92 6.22
N PRO A 164 -9.46 11.22 6.28
CA PRO A 164 -10.35 11.84 5.30
C PRO A 164 -9.74 11.81 3.89
N PRO A 165 -10.52 12.12 2.84
CA PRO A 165 -10.00 12.30 1.49
C PRO A 165 -8.89 13.35 1.49
N HIS A 166 -7.77 13.02 0.84
CA HIS A 166 -6.71 13.98 0.57
C HIS A 166 -7.04 14.71 -0.73
N ASN A 167 -7.89 15.71 -0.70
CA ASN A 167 -8.18 16.57 -1.82
C ASN A 167 -7.55 17.96 -1.62
N GLU A 168 -7.45 18.73 -2.69
CA GLU A 168 -6.86 20.07 -2.67
C GLU A 168 -7.60 21.06 -1.75
N GLN A 169 -8.87 20.77 -1.42
CA GLN A 169 -9.67 21.57 -0.49
C GLN A 169 -9.22 21.47 0.96
N PHE A 170 -8.53 20.37 1.31
CA PHE A 170 -7.93 20.20 2.63
C PHE A 170 -6.43 20.47 2.55
N GLY A 171 -6.06 21.75 2.44
CA GLY A 171 -4.67 22.18 2.59
C GLY A 171 -4.09 21.76 3.94
N SER A 172 -2.76 21.83 4.06
CA SER A 172 -2.00 21.41 5.26
C SER A 172 -2.46 22.04 6.59
N ASN A 173 -3.29 23.08 6.54
CA ASN A 173 -3.76 23.84 7.72
C ASN A 173 -5.22 23.54 8.08
N VAL A 174 -5.88 22.58 7.43
CA VAL A 174 -7.26 22.21 7.73
C VAL A 174 -7.27 20.89 8.50
N LEU A 175 -7.83 20.90 9.71
CA LEU A 175 -8.10 19.68 10.46
C LEU A 175 -9.21 18.88 9.76
N GLY A 176 -8.85 17.79 9.13
CA GLY A 176 -9.82 16.85 8.56
C GLY A 176 -10.43 15.97 9.65
N VAL A 177 -11.73 15.69 9.53
CA VAL A 177 -12.41 14.73 10.39
C VAL A 177 -12.20 13.32 9.84
N TYR A 178 -11.79 12.37 10.69
CA TYR A 178 -11.69 10.96 10.32
C TYR A 178 -13.04 10.42 9.83
N ARG A 179 -13.00 9.42 8.95
CA ARG A 179 -14.21 8.75 8.50
C ARG A 179 -14.86 8.01 9.67
N SER A 180 -16.16 8.11 9.80
CA SER A 180 -16.94 7.40 10.83
C SER A 180 -17.12 5.93 10.43
N LEU A 181 -16.04 5.15 10.49
CA LEU A 181 -16.03 3.72 10.19
C LEU A 181 -15.62 2.95 11.43
N ARG A 182 -16.37 1.90 11.74
CA ARG A 182 -15.99 0.95 12.78
C ARG A 182 -15.04 -0.10 12.20
N TYR A 183 -14.02 -0.44 12.97
CA TYR A 183 -13.02 -1.44 12.58
C TYR A 183 -13.68 -2.77 12.17
N GLU A 184 -14.63 -3.25 12.97
CA GLU A 184 -15.35 -4.51 12.73
C GLU A 184 -16.06 -4.51 11.38
N THR A 185 -16.70 -3.37 11.02
CA THR A 185 -17.42 -3.24 9.74
C THR A 185 -16.46 -3.32 8.54
N VAL A 186 -15.22 -2.82 8.69
CA VAL A 186 -14.20 -2.91 7.63
C VAL A 186 -13.69 -4.35 7.48
N VAL A 187 -13.48 -5.05 8.60
CA VAL A 187 -13.12 -6.48 8.60
C VAL A 187 -14.23 -7.32 7.97
N ASP A 188 -15.48 -7.16 8.44
CA ASP A 188 -16.64 -7.90 7.93
C ASP A 188 -16.85 -7.64 6.44
N GLY A 189 -16.65 -6.40 6.00
CA GLY A 189 -16.72 -6.01 4.60
C GLY A 189 -15.69 -6.72 3.73
N PHE A 190 -14.46 -6.81 4.20
CA PHE A 190 -13.39 -7.55 3.53
C PHE A 190 -13.70 -9.05 3.46
N MET A 191 -14.02 -9.68 4.60
CA MET A 191 -14.36 -11.10 4.67
C MET A 191 -15.52 -11.46 3.72
N ALA A 192 -16.56 -10.64 3.71
CA ALA A 192 -17.72 -10.83 2.83
C ALA A 192 -17.38 -10.61 1.34
N ALA A 193 -16.43 -9.72 1.02
CA ALA A 193 -16.04 -9.47 -0.35
C ALA A 193 -15.19 -10.61 -0.93
N VAL A 194 -14.27 -11.17 -0.16
CA VAL A 194 -13.45 -12.32 -0.56
C VAL A 194 -14.27 -13.63 -0.54
N GLY A 195 -15.17 -13.78 0.43
CA GLY A 195 -16.17 -14.85 0.47
C GLY A 195 -15.65 -16.26 0.84
N SER A 196 -14.35 -16.44 1.04
CA SER A 196 -13.73 -17.73 1.40
C SER A 196 -12.70 -17.57 2.51
N ALA A 197 -12.78 -18.39 3.54
CA ALA A 197 -11.78 -18.42 4.61
C ALA A 197 -10.41 -18.87 4.09
N GLU A 198 -10.38 -19.81 3.16
CA GLU A 198 -9.15 -20.32 2.54
C GLU A 198 -8.37 -19.23 1.81
N LEU A 199 -9.06 -18.23 1.23
CA LEU A 199 -8.43 -17.09 0.58
C LEU A 199 -8.10 -15.98 1.57
N THR A 200 -8.94 -15.74 2.59
CA THR A 200 -8.73 -14.63 3.53
C THR A 200 -7.62 -14.91 4.55
N GLU A 201 -7.51 -16.14 5.04
CA GLU A 201 -6.53 -16.51 6.07
C GLU A 201 -5.08 -16.23 5.65
N PRO A 202 -4.61 -16.62 4.44
CA PRO A 202 -3.29 -16.24 3.97
C PRO A 202 -3.08 -14.72 3.90
N MET A 203 -4.08 -13.94 3.49
CA MET A 203 -3.98 -12.48 3.39
C MET A 203 -3.89 -11.78 4.74
N LEU A 204 -4.42 -12.42 5.79
CA LEU A 204 -4.43 -11.89 7.16
C LEU A 204 -3.22 -12.36 7.98
N ALA A 205 -2.63 -13.51 7.65
CA ALA A 205 -1.58 -14.14 8.45
C ALA A 205 -0.32 -14.47 7.65
N ASP A 206 -0.37 -15.41 6.71
CA ASP A 206 0.83 -15.96 6.05
C ASP A 206 1.54 -14.94 5.16
N ASN A 207 0.78 -14.21 4.33
CA ASN A 207 1.32 -13.20 3.45
C ASN A 207 1.95 -12.03 4.23
N PRO A 208 1.28 -11.45 5.25
CA PRO A 208 1.93 -10.47 6.13
C PRO A 208 3.16 -11.03 6.85
N ALA A 209 3.12 -12.27 7.34
CA ALA A 209 4.26 -12.88 8.01
C ALA A 209 5.48 -12.96 7.07
N ARG A 210 5.27 -13.36 5.83
CA ARG A 210 6.31 -13.44 4.80
C ARG A 210 6.82 -12.06 4.37
N LEU A 211 5.91 -11.10 4.13
CA LEU A 211 6.29 -9.77 3.65
C LEU A 211 6.99 -8.93 4.72
N TYR A 212 6.50 -8.98 5.95
CA TYR A 212 6.98 -8.13 7.04
C TYR A 212 7.94 -8.84 8.00
N GLU A 213 8.29 -10.08 7.74
CA GLU A 213 9.23 -10.88 8.54
C GLU A 213 8.80 -11.00 10.02
N PHE A 214 7.62 -11.55 10.24
CA PHE A 214 7.16 -11.90 11.59
C PHE A 214 7.72 -13.23 12.06
#